data_83df7112562d19eaef2044653ee083e6
#
_entry.id   83df7112562d19eaef2044653ee083e6
#
_cell.length_a   1.000
_cell.length_b   1.000
_cell.length_c   1.000
_cell.angle_alpha   90.00
_cell.angle_beta   90.00
_cell.angle_gamma   90.00
#
_symmetry.space_group_name_H-M   'P 1'
#
loop_
_entity.id
_entity.type
_entity.pdbx_description
1 polymer ?
#
loop_
_entity_poly.entity_id
_entity_poly.type
_entity_poly.pdbx_seq_one_letter_code
_entity_poly.pdbx_strand_id
1 'polypeptide(L)'
;MGTDDTGPAAQAREPSATISLRISAVARVHRQHAGALLHGLGLSAGQELLLMLLWEKQPRTQAELTREMAIEPPTTSKMLSRMERTGLIARKRSETDRRTVLVSLTKAGRALEGPVNAAWRTLEQDTVEGLTPKEQDTLLLLLGRVLESLAARRRA
;
A
#
# COMPACT_ATOMS: atom_id res chain seq x y z
N MET A 1 25.52 -6.59 51.76
CA MET A 1 26.18 -6.98 50.51
C MET A 1 25.11 -6.93 49.40
N GLY A 2 24.95 -5.71 48.88
CA GLY A 2 23.97 -5.43 47.85
C GLY A 2 24.53 -5.74 46.47
N THR A 3 23.86 -6.56 45.72
CA THR A 3 24.14 -6.80 44.28
C THR A 3 23.30 -5.79 43.50
N ASP A 4 23.97 -4.75 43.00
CA ASP A 4 23.44 -3.85 41.96
C ASP A 4 23.26 -4.66 40.70
N ASP A 5 22.00 -5.00 40.39
CA ASP A 5 21.59 -5.49 39.08
C ASP A 5 21.25 -4.27 38.21
N THR A 6 22.28 -3.62 37.69
CA THR A 6 22.15 -2.60 36.67
C THR A 6 21.97 -3.30 35.34
N GLY A 7 20.70 -3.57 34.97
CA GLY A 7 20.36 -4.07 33.63
C GLY A 7 20.96 -3.17 32.55
N PRO A 8 21.30 -3.71 31.36
CA PRO A 8 21.99 -2.96 30.33
C PRO A 8 21.15 -1.77 29.89
N ALA A 9 21.65 -0.57 30.18
CA ALA A 9 21.10 0.67 29.67
C ALA A 9 20.91 0.53 28.16
N ALA A 10 19.67 0.73 27.70
CA ALA A 10 19.35 0.78 26.28
C ALA A 10 20.20 1.89 25.65
N GLN A 11 21.33 1.52 25.07
CA GLN A 11 22.20 2.45 24.37
C GLN A 11 21.34 3.14 23.31
N ALA A 12 21.21 4.47 23.41
CA ALA A 12 20.52 5.28 22.43
C ALA A 12 21.16 5.04 21.07
N ARG A 13 20.45 4.33 20.18
CA ARG A 13 20.92 4.09 18.83
C ARG A 13 21.07 5.44 18.10
N GLU A 14 22.16 5.58 17.33
CA GLU A 14 22.32 6.70 16.41
C GLU A 14 21.03 6.98 15.64
N PRO A 15 20.61 8.24 15.44
CA PRO A 15 19.36 8.58 14.78
C PRO A 15 19.21 7.88 13.41
N SER A 16 20.30 7.74 12.64
CA SER A 16 20.35 7.05 11.35
C SER A 16 20.10 5.53 11.44
N ALA A 17 20.23 4.95 12.63
CA ALA A 17 20.05 3.52 12.89
C ALA A 17 18.68 3.17 13.51
N THR A 18 17.76 4.13 13.64
CA THR A 18 16.43 3.85 14.19
C THR A 18 15.56 3.09 13.19
N ILE A 19 14.72 2.18 13.70
CA ILE A 19 13.77 1.41 12.88
C ILE A 19 12.87 2.35 12.07
N SER A 20 12.36 3.44 12.67
CA SER A 20 11.47 4.39 12.01
C SER A 20 12.13 5.07 10.82
N LEU A 21 13.39 5.48 10.91
CA LEU A 21 14.12 6.06 9.79
C LEU A 21 14.40 5.04 8.70
N ARG A 22 14.71 3.78 9.06
CA ARG A 22 14.88 2.71 8.08
C ARG A 22 13.59 2.42 7.34
N ILE A 23 12.46 2.32 8.03
CA ILE A 23 11.14 2.16 7.40
C ILE A 23 10.86 3.32 6.43
N SER A 24 11.11 4.57 6.83
CA SER A 24 10.91 5.75 5.98
C SER A 24 11.80 5.73 4.73
N ALA A 25 13.06 5.34 4.87
CA ALA A 25 14.00 5.24 3.75
C ALA A 25 13.58 4.12 2.78
N VAL A 26 13.29 2.93 3.29
CA VAL A 26 12.82 1.79 2.50
C VAL A 26 11.53 2.14 1.77
N ALA A 27 10.53 2.69 2.47
CA ALA A 27 9.25 3.06 1.87
C ALA A 27 9.39 4.11 0.76
N ARG A 28 10.35 5.03 0.88
CA ARG A 28 10.62 6.01 -0.17
C ARG A 28 11.20 5.37 -1.43
N VAL A 29 12.26 4.55 -1.27
CA VAL A 29 12.93 3.89 -2.41
C VAL A 29 12.00 2.88 -3.07
N HIS A 30 11.31 2.06 -2.27
CA HIS A 30 10.33 1.10 -2.76
C HIS A 30 9.23 1.76 -3.60
N ARG A 31 8.65 2.90 -3.12
CA ARG A 31 7.65 3.66 -3.89
C ARG A 31 8.22 4.23 -5.19
N GLN A 32 9.47 4.70 -5.20
CA GLN A 32 10.12 5.17 -6.42
C GLN A 32 10.27 4.05 -7.44
N HIS A 33 10.71 2.87 -6.98
CA HIS A 33 10.88 1.70 -7.85
C HIS A 33 9.54 1.19 -8.39
N ALA A 34 8.54 1.04 -7.53
CA ALA A 34 7.17 0.72 -7.93
C ALA A 34 6.63 1.72 -8.97
N GLY A 35 6.84 3.02 -8.73
CA GLY A 35 6.43 4.07 -9.67
C GLY A 35 7.07 3.94 -11.04
N ALA A 36 8.34 3.57 -11.12
CA ALA A 36 9.04 3.34 -12.39
C ALA A 36 8.43 2.16 -13.16
N LEU A 37 8.17 1.03 -12.49
CA LEU A 37 7.55 -0.14 -13.09
C LEU A 37 6.12 0.13 -13.60
N LEU A 38 5.33 0.88 -12.83
CA LEU A 38 3.94 1.19 -13.15
C LEU A 38 3.79 2.29 -14.20
N HIS A 39 4.79 3.18 -14.31
CA HIS A 39 4.77 4.26 -15.32
C HIS A 39 4.65 3.73 -16.74
N GLY A 40 5.32 2.62 -17.04
CA GLY A 40 5.22 1.93 -18.32
C GLY A 40 3.82 1.39 -18.65
N LEU A 41 2.95 1.24 -17.65
CA LEU A 41 1.55 0.83 -17.78
C LEU A 41 0.57 2.03 -17.80
N GLY A 42 1.08 3.25 -17.80
CA GLY A 42 0.26 4.48 -17.73
C GLY A 42 -0.37 4.72 -16.37
N LEU A 43 0.11 4.08 -15.32
CA LEU A 43 -0.40 4.21 -13.96
C LEU A 43 0.49 5.14 -13.13
N SER A 44 -0.13 5.92 -12.26
CA SER A 44 0.53 6.65 -11.18
C SER A 44 0.47 5.84 -9.89
N ALA A 45 1.44 6.06 -9.00
CA ALA A 45 1.48 5.40 -7.69
C ALA A 45 0.14 5.50 -6.93
N GLY A 46 -0.32 4.38 -6.43
CA GLY A 46 -1.59 4.20 -5.71
C GLY A 46 -2.78 3.81 -6.60
N GLN A 47 -2.73 4.07 -7.91
CA GLN A 47 -3.80 3.65 -8.83
C GLN A 47 -3.85 2.13 -8.97
N GLU A 48 -2.69 1.48 -8.97
CA GLU A 48 -2.57 0.02 -8.98
C GLU A 48 -3.23 -0.63 -7.77
N LEU A 49 -3.07 -0.03 -6.58
CA LEU A 49 -3.70 -0.56 -5.36
C LEU A 49 -5.23 -0.48 -5.45
N LEU A 50 -5.75 0.62 -5.99
CA LEU A 50 -7.18 0.78 -6.22
C LEU A 50 -7.70 -0.24 -7.23
N LEU A 51 -6.97 -0.49 -8.33
CA LEU A 51 -7.30 -1.53 -9.29
C LEU A 51 -7.30 -2.92 -8.64
N MET A 52 -6.30 -3.24 -7.80
CA MET A 52 -6.22 -4.52 -7.08
C MET A 52 -7.45 -4.75 -6.21
N LEU A 53 -7.91 -3.73 -5.47
CA LEU A 53 -9.15 -3.81 -4.69
C LEU A 53 -10.38 -4.09 -5.58
N LEU A 54 -10.43 -3.51 -6.77
CA LEU A 54 -11.54 -3.72 -7.70
C LEU A 54 -11.45 -5.05 -8.45
N TRP A 55 -10.26 -5.61 -8.69
CA TRP A 55 -10.13 -6.97 -9.24
C TRP A 55 -10.58 -8.02 -8.24
N GLU A 56 -10.30 -7.80 -6.95
CA GLU A 56 -10.77 -8.69 -5.88
C GLU A 56 -12.29 -8.69 -5.76
N LYS A 57 -12.90 -7.51 -5.76
CA LYS A 57 -14.36 -7.34 -5.64
C LYS A 57 -14.82 -6.05 -6.27
N GLN A 58 -15.83 -6.14 -7.13
CA GLN A 58 -16.53 -4.98 -7.71
C GLN A 58 -18.03 -5.26 -7.91
N PRO A 59 -18.89 -4.22 -7.92
CA PRO A 59 -18.55 -2.82 -7.63
C PRO A 59 -18.21 -2.61 -6.16
N ARG A 60 -17.42 -1.54 -5.87
CA ARG A 60 -17.18 -1.03 -4.51
C ARG A 60 -17.66 0.40 -4.41
N THR A 61 -18.05 0.83 -3.22
CA THR A 61 -18.36 2.24 -2.98
C THR A 61 -17.06 3.06 -2.87
N GLN A 62 -17.13 4.34 -3.22
CA GLN A 62 -16.00 5.24 -3.01
C GLN A 62 -15.57 5.29 -1.54
N ALA A 63 -16.51 5.20 -0.60
CA ALA A 63 -16.23 5.19 0.83
C ALA A 63 -15.45 3.93 1.26
N GLU A 64 -15.80 2.74 0.73
CA GLU A 64 -15.04 1.51 0.96
C GLU A 64 -13.61 1.63 0.45
N LEU A 65 -13.42 2.10 -0.79
CA LEU A 65 -12.10 2.30 -1.38
C LEU A 65 -11.25 3.28 -0.55
N THR A 66 -11.83 4.40 -0.12
CA THR A 66 -11.17 5.38 0.74
C THR A 66 -10.67 4.75 2.03
N ARG A 67 -11.52 3.95 2.68
CA ARG A 67 -11.19 3.29 3.94
C ARG A 67 -10.10 2.23 3.76
N GLU A 68 -10.22 1.39 2.75
CA GLU A 68 -9.27 0.30 2.52
C GLU A 68 -7.90 0.78 2.07
N MET A 69 -7.86 1.84 1.27
CA MET A 69 -6.60 2.50 0.90
C MET A 69 -5.98 3.34 2.03
N ALA A 70 -6.71 3.59 3.11
CA ALA A 70 -6.28 4.42 4.24
C ALA A 70 -5.78 5.82 3.83
N ILE A 71 -6.41 6.42 2.82
CA ILE A 71 -6.12 7.77 2.33
C ILE A 71 -7.30 8.70 2.55
N GLU A 72 -7.06 10.01 2.46
CA GLU A 72 -8.10 11.02 2.68
C GLU A 72 -9.15 11.04 1.55
N PRO A 73 -10.43 11.28 1.85
CA PRO A 73 -11.52 11.31 0.85
C PRO A 73 -11.26 12.23 -0.36
N PRO A 74 -10.69 13.45 -0.21
CA PRO A 74 -10.36 14.29 -1.36
C PRO A 74 -9.31 13.67 -2.28
N THR A 75 -8.36 12.95 -1.73
CA THR A 75 -7.31 12.24 -2.50
C THR A 75 -7.90 11.09 -3.30
N THR A 76 -8.77 10.28 -2.66
CA THR A 76 -9.53 9.22 -3.35
C THR A 76 -10.36 9.80 -4.49
N SER A 77 -11.09 10.88 -4.24
CA SER A 77 -11.95 11.51 -5.24
C SER A 77 -11.16 12.00 -6.47
N LYS A 78 -10.00 12.63 -6.26
CA LYS A 78 -9.10 13.07 -7.35
C LYS A 78 -8.54 11.88 -8.13
N MET A 79 -8.14 10.82 -7.43
CA MET A 79 -7.63 9.59 -8.04
C MET A 79 -8.70 8.94 -8.92
N LEU A 80 -9.90 8.73 -8.40
CA LEU A 80 -11.03 8.16 -9.14
C LEU A 80 -11.39 9.00 -10.36
N SER A 81 -11.43 10.33 -10.23
CA SER A 81 -11.71 11.22 -11.37
C SER A 81 -10.66 11.11 -12.46
N ARG A 82 -9.40 10.95 -12.11
CA ARG A 82 -8.32 10.72 -13.06
C ARG A 82 -8.44 9.37 -13.75
N MET A 83 -8.71 8.30 -13.00
CA MET A 83 -8.84 6.94 -13.53
C MET A 83 -10.07 6.80 -14.44
N GLU A 84 -11.16 7.47 -14.12
CA GLU A 84 -12.34 7.53 -14.97
C GLU A 84 -12.05 8.26 -16.29
N ARG A 85 -11.37 9.41 -16.22
CA ARG A 85 -10.95 10.18 -17.41
C ARG A 85 -10.00 9.38 -18.31
N THR A 86 -9.14 8.53 -17.74
CA THR A 86 -8.26 7.64 -18.51
C THR A 86 -8.93 6.32 -18.92
N GLY A 87 -10.22 6.16 -18.63
CA GLY A 87 -11.02 5.03 -19.08
C GLY A 87 -10.75 3.71 -18.35
N LEU A 88 -10.11 3.73 -17.17
CA LEU A 88 -9.81 2.52 -16.40
C LEU A 88 -10.98 2.06 -15.53
N ILE A 89 -11.77 3.00 -15.04
CA ILE A 89 -12.93 2.75 -14.20
C ILE A 89 -14.16 3.52 -14.72
N ALA A 90 -15.32 3.09 -14.27
CA ALA A 90 -16.59 3.80 -14.42
C ALA A 90 -17.19 4.06 -13.03
N ARG A 91 -17.80 5.24 -12.85
CA ARG A 91 -18.53 5.61 -11.64
C ARG A 91 -20.01 5.73 -11.95
N LYS A 92 -20.85 5.12 -11.14
CA LYS A 92 -22.30 5.21 -11.26
C LYS A 92 -22.90 5.50 -9.88
N ARG A 93 -23.92 6.34 -9.81
CA ARG A 93 -24.71 6.49 -8.58
C ARG A 93 -25.48 5.21 -8.32
N SER A 94 -25.53 4.79 -7.05
CA SER A 94 -26.35 3.66 -6.65
C SER A 94 -27.83 3.93 -6.93
N GLU A 95 -28.54 2.93 -7.40
CA GLU A 95 -29.99 3.01 -7.63
C GLU A 95 -30.79 2.99 -6.33
N THR A 96 -30.24 2.36 -5.30
CA THR A 96 -30.85 2.24 -3.96
C THR A 96 -30.52 3.42 -3.04
N ASP A 97 -29.37 4.06 -3.23
CA ASP A 97 -28.94 5.22 -2.47
C ASP A 97 -28.16 6.20 -3.36
N ARG A 98 -28.85 7.23 -3.82
CA ARG A 98 -28.27 8.25 -4.73
C ARG A 98 -27.09 9.04 -4.15
N ARG A 99 -26.83 8.96 -2.85
CA ARG A 99 -25.65 9.55 -2.20
C ARG A 99 -24.42 8.71 -2.38
N THR A 100 -24.60 7.42 -2.65
CA THR A 100 -23.52 6.45 -2.81
C THR A 100 -23.06 6.38 -4.25
N VAL A 101 -21.75 6.51 -4.45
CA VAL A 101 -21.07 6.33 -5.75
C VAL A 101 -20.43 4.94 -5.78
N LEU A 102 -20.85 4.15 -6.76
CA LEU A 102 -20.29 2.82 -7.07
C LEU A 102 -19.19 2.97 -8.13
N VAL A 103 -18.10 2.27 -7.91
CA VAL A 103 -16.92 2.23 -8.78
C VAL A 103 -16.75 0.83 -9.32
N SER A 104 -16.58 0.72 -10.64
CA SER A 104 -16.38 -0.55 -11.34
C SER A 104 -15.27 -0.43 -12.36
N LEU A 105 -14.62 -1.54 -12.70
CA LEU A 105 -13.63 -1.61 -13.76
C LEU A 105 -14.28 -1.52 -15.13
N THR A 106 -13.64 -0.82 -16.04
CA THR A 106 -13.90 -0.94 -17.48
C THR A 106 -13.21 -2.18 -18.06
N LYS A 107 -13.39 -2.44 -19.34
CA LYS A 107 -12.61 -3.48 -20.06
C LYS A 107 -11.10 -3.18 -19.98
N ALA A 108 -10.71 -1.91 -20.15
CA ALA A 108 -9.31 -1.49 -20.04
C ALA A 108 -8.75 -1.69 -18.63
N GLY A 109 -9.49 -1.33 -17.58
CA GLY A 109 -9.07 -1.56 -16.21
C GLY A 109 -8.90 -3.03 -15.86
N ARG A 110 -9.78 -3.91 -16.37
CA ARG A 110 -9.63 -5.37 -16.23
C ARG A 110 -8.40 -5.90 -16.96
N ALA A 111 -8.11 -5.40 -18.14
CA ALA A 111 -6.95 -5.84 -18.94
C ALA A 111 -5.59 -5.54 -18.30
N LEU A 112 -5.53 -4.59 -17.35
CA LEU A 112 -4.30 -4.25 -16.63
C LEU A 112 -3.94 -5.24 -15.50
N GLU A 113 -4.81 -6.18 -15.13
CA GLU A 113 -4.57 -7.11 -14.02
C GLU A 113 -3.28 -7.91 -14.23
N GLY A 114 -3.12 -8.55 -15.38
CA GLY A 114 -1.92 -9.32 -15.71
C GLY A 114 -0.64 -8.48 -15.69
N PRO A 115 -0.57 -7.37 -16.44
CA PRO A 115 0.58 -6.46 -16.43
C PRO A 115 0.95 -5.91 -15.06
N VAL A 116 -0.03 -5.48 -14.26
CA VAL A 116 0.22 -4.97 -12.90
C VAL A 116 0.74 -6.07 -11.99
N ASN A 117 0.14 -7.27 -12.04
CA ASN A 117 0.65 -8.41 -11.27
C ASN A 117 2.07 -8.81 -11.67
N ALA A 118 2.44 -8.66 -12.96
CA ALA A 118 3.81 -8.88 -13.40
C ALA A 118 4.76 -7.82 -12.82
N ALA A 119 4.39 -6.53 -12.85
CA ALA A 119 5.17 -5.46 -12.25
C ALA A 119 5.37 -5.68 -10.74
N TRP A 120 4.34 -6.11 -10.02
CA TRP A 120 4.44 -6.43 -8.60
C TRP A 120 5.36 -7.62 -8.31
N ARG A 121 5.35 -8.66 -9.15
CA ARG A 121 6.30 -9.78 -9.01
C ARG A 121 7.74 -9.32 -9.21
N THR A 122 8.01 -8.46 -10.19
CA THR A 122 9.34 -7.88 -10.38
C THR A 122 9.76 -7.05 -9.18
N LEU A 123 8.87 -6.17 -8.67
CA LEU A 123 9.13 -5.36 -7.49
C LEU A 123 9.45 -6.22 -6.26
N GLU A 124 8.72 -7.31 -6.06
CA GLU A 124 8.97 -8.26 -4.97
C GLU A 124 10.35 -8.91 -5.10
N GLN A 125 10.68 -9.43 -6.29
CA GLN A 125 11.99 -10.03 -6.55
C GLN A 125 13.11 -9.05 -6.24
N ASP A 126 13.04 -7.82 -6.75
CA ASP A 126 14.04 -6.77 -6.52
C ASP A 126 14.13 -6.37 -5.03
N THR A 127 12.99 -6.38 -4.34
CA THR A 127 12.93 -6.01 -2.91
C THR A 127 13.63 -7.04 -2.02
N VAL A 128 13.57 -8.32 -2.36
CA VAL A 128 14.09 -9.41 -1.53
C VAL A 128 15.36 -10.04 -2.06
N GLU A 129 15.93 -9.55 -3.17
CA GLU A 129 17.09 -10.14 -3.88
C GLU A 129 18.28 -10.42 -2.95
N GLY A 130 18.51 -9.55 -1.95
CA GLY A 130 19.60 -9.71 -0.99
C GLY A 130 19.27 -10.56 0.25
N LEU A 131 18.10 -11.21 0.31
CA LEU A 131 17.62 -11.92 1.49
C LEU A 131 17.46 -13.42 1.23
N THR A 132 17.93 -14.24 2.17
CA THR A 132 17.61 -15.66 2.18
C THR A 132 16.11 -15.90 2.45
N PRO A 133 15.53 -17.05 2.06
CA PRO A 133 14.13 -17.36 2.33
C PRO A 133 13.73 -17.21 3.81
N LYS A 134 14.59 -17.62 4.73
CA LYS A 134 14.36 -17.48 6.17
C LYS A 134 14.32 -16.00 6.62
N GLU A 135 15.17 -15.17 6.05
CA GLU A 135 15.17 -13.73 6.31
C GLU A 135 13.92 -13.04 5.73
N GLN A 136 13.47 -13.47 4.56
CA GLN A 136 12.21 -13.00 3.95
C GLN A 136 11.01 -13.31 4.85
N ASP A 137 10.87 -14.54 5.33
CA ASP A 137 9.82 -14.95 6.27
C ASP A 137 9.88 -14.13 7.58
N THR A 138 11.09 -13.93 8.11
CA THR A 138 11.30 -13.13 9.32
C THR A 138 10.92 -11.67 9.10
N LEU A 139 11.32 -11.08 7.98
CA LEU A 139 11.01 -9.70 7.63
C LEU A 139 9.50 -9.50 7.48
N LEU A 140 8.82 -10.41 6.77
CA LEU A 140 7.37 -10.38 6.58
C LEU A 140 6.63 -10.41 7.93
N LEU A 141 7.03 -11.31 8.83
CA LEU A 141 6.47 -11.41 10.17
C LEU A 141 6.66 -10.12 10.98
N LEU A 142 7.87 -9.56 10.97
CA LEU A 142 8.21 -8.35 11.75
C LEU A 142 7.49 -7.12 11.20
N LEU A 143 7.41 -6.96 9.89
CA LEU A 143 6.64 -5.87 9.26
C LEU A 143 5.16 -5.96 9.60
N GLY A 144 4.58 -7.17 9.62
CA GLY A 144 3.20 -7.40 10.06
C GLY A 144 2.96 -6.90 11.48
N ARG A 145 3.82 -7.28 12.43
CA ARG A 145 3.74 -6.83 13.84
C ARG A 145 3.88 -5.32 13.99
N VAL A 146 4.77 -4.70 13.24
CA VAL A 146 4.94 -3.22 13.24
C VAL A 146 3.67 -2.56 12.71
N LEU A 147 3.11 -3.06 11.63
CA LEU A 147 1.88 -2.54 11.03
C LEU A 147 0.70 -2.62 12.01
N GLU A 148 0.50 -3.76 12.67
CA GLU A 148 -0.54 -3.95 13.68
C GLU A 148 -0.39 -2.98 14.86
N SER A 149 0.84 -2.82 15.37
CA SER A 149 1.15 -1.90 16.46
C SER A 149 0.81 -0.44 16.11
N LEU A 150 1.17 0.01 14.90
CA LEU A 150 0.88 1.37 14.44
C LEU A 150 -0.62 1.57 14.16
N ALA A 151 -1.30 0.56 13.60
CA ALA A 151 -2.73 0.61 13.34
C ALA A 151 -3.57 0.68 14.62
N ALA A 152 -3.16 -0.01 15.68
CA ALA A 152 -3.83 0.04 16.99
C ALA A 152 -3.79 1.46 17.60
N ARG A 153 -2.66 2.17 17.46
CA ARG A 153 -2.51 3.55 17.99
C ARG A 153 -3.33 4.60 17.24
N ARG A 154 -3.69 4.34 15.97
CA ARG A 154 -4.56 5.26 15.20
C ARG A 154 -6.03 5.15 15.57
N ARG A 155 -6.43 4.11 16.30
CA ARG A 155 -7.82 3.88 16.74
C ARG A 155 -8.07 4.30 18.18
N ALA A 156 -7.01 4.58 18.95
CA ALA A 156 -7.06 5.08 20.32
C ALA A 156 -7.06 6.59 20.34
#